data_70a21d9f43744844eb063486ccd53d31
#
_entry.id   70a21d9f43744844eb063486ccd53d31
#
_cell.length_a   1.000
_cell.length_b   1.000
_cell.length_c   1.000
_cell.angle_alpha   90.00
_cell.angle_beta   90.00
_cell.angle_gamma   90.00
#
_symmetry.space_group_name_H-M   'P 1'
#
loop_
_entity.id
_entity.type
_entity.pdbx_description
1 polymer ?
#
loop_
_entity_poly.entity_id
_entity_poly.type
_entity_poly.pdbx_seq_one_letter_code
_entity_poly.pdbx_strand_id
1 'polypeptide(L)'
;VNDSSTLRQCFDVFLFEDLPAKGKSPITTYLKHVCGSDIYLGIIGKEYGNKGKDSLSATEREFRRFQKDCPRGEILVFVKGTSVDDAKRDKDAQNFFKSIKAVFIYKRFRNVDDLKVQVLNSLISFFDYQGEVSKGPFDQAICREVGYEAIDEQAVKDFLQNRSIKLKVKIPKTSIKDFLVNALKAVKKENGVFRPTNAGLLFFGKDPSGTITHHEIRIARFKGTTRSEFID
;
A
#
# COMPACT_ATOMS: atom_id res chain seq x y z
N VAL A 1 5.48 13.36 -1.06
CA VAL A 1 4.16 12.81 -0.68
C VAL A 1 3.15 13.95 -0.51
N ASN A 2 3.54 15.02 0.21
CA ASN A 2 2.62 16.13 0.47
C ASN A 2 2.16 16.92 -0.77
N ASP A 3 2.83 16.81 -1.89
CA ASP A 3 2.48 17.52 -3.14
C ASP A 3 1.55 16.72 -4.08
N SER A 4 1.28 15.43 -3.76
CA SER A 4 0.39 14.58 -4.57
C SER A 4 -0.89 14.25 -3.78
N SER A 5 -2.03 14.75 -4.24
CA SER A 5 -3.33 14.50 -3.62
C SER A 5 -3.68 13.01 -3.52
N THR A 6 -3.29 12.23 -4.50
CA THR A 6 -3.53 10.78 -4.54
C THR A 6 -2.69 10.03 -3.50
N LEU A 7 -1.42 10.40 -3.32
CA LEU A 7 -0.57 9.74 -2.34
C LEU A 7 -0.94 10.09 -0.89
N ARG A 8 -1.50 11.28 -0.64
CA ARG A 8 -2.03 11.63 0.69
C ARG A 8 -3.19 10.74 1.15
N GLN A 9 -3.93 10.17 0.23
CA GLN A 9 -5.03 9.25 0.54
C GLN A 9 -4.53 7.83 0.85
N CYS A 10 -3.31 7.49 0.38
CA CYS A 10 -2.75 6.16 0.51
C CYS A 10 -1.74 6.03 1.66
N PHE A 11 -1.13 7.13 2.11
CA PHE A 11 -0.10 7.11 3.15
C PHE A 11 -0.41 8.09 4.27
N ASP A 12 -0.36 7.59 5.49
CA ASP A 12 -0.26 8.39 6.71
C ASP A 12 1.23 8.57 7.05
N VAL A 13 1.72 9.81 6.94
CA VAL A 13 3.15 10.11 7.13
C VAL A 13 3.38 10.60 8.55
N PHE A 14 4.09 9.82 9.33
CA PHE A 14 4.54 10.23 10.64
C PHE A 14 5.87 11.00 10.56
N LEU A 15 5.86 12.25 11.02
CA LEU A 15 7.06 13.08 11.23
C LEU A 15 7.18 13.39 12.72
N PHE A 16 8.37 13.19 13.26
CA PHE A 16 8.61 13.44 14.68
C PHE A 16 8.43 14.92 15.04
N GLU A 17 8.75 15.82 14.14
CA GLU A 17 8.63 17.27 14.26
C GLU A 17 7.18 17.74 14.40
N ASP A 18 6.23 16.97 13.90
CA ASP A 18 4.78 17.27 13.98
C ASP A 18 4.16 16.92 15.34
N LEU A 19 4.95 16.27 16.21
CA LEU A 19 4.44 15.88 17.53
C LEU A 19 4.28 17.10 18.44
N PRO A 20 3.15 17.23 19.15
CA PRO A 20 3.00 18.25 20.18
C PRO A 20 3.99 18.03 21.31
N ALA A 21 4.39 19.10 21.99
CA ALA A 21 5.26 19.04 23.18
C ALA A 21 4.70 18.04 24.20
N LYS A 22 5.52 17.08 24.62
CA LYS A 22 5.15 16.04 25.61
C LYS A 22 6.25 15.93 26.64
N GLY A 23 5.86 15.76 27.92
CA GLY A 23 6.77 15.54 29.05
C GLY A 23 7.42 14.15 29.07
N LYS A 24 7.61 13.51 27.92
CA LYS A 24 8.24 12.20 27.77
C LYS A 24 9.53 12.32 26.96
N SER A 25 10.47 11.38 27.21
CA SER A 25 11.71 11.34 26.44
C SER A 25 11.40 11.23 24.94
N PRO A 26 12.06 12.06 24.10
CA PRO A 26 11.95 11.96 22.65
C PRO A 26 12.18 10.54 22.14
N ILE A 27 13.19 9.84 22.67
CA ILE A 27 13.58 8.48 22.27
C ILE A 27 12.43 7.48 22.46
N THR A 28 11.76 7.49 23.61
CA THR A 28 10.64 6.55 23.87
C THR A 28 9.41 6.87 23.05
N THR A 29 9.25 8.12 22.63
CA THR A 29 8.10 8.56 21.83
C THR A 29 8.25 8.14 20.38
N TYR A 30 9.36 8.45 19.72
CA TYR A 30 9.52 8.10 18.30
C TYR A 30 9.67 6.60 18.07
N LEU A 31 10.34 5.86 18.99
CA LEU A 31 10.47 4.40 18.84
C LEU A 31 9.12 3.65 18.91
N LYS A 32 8.11 4.20 19.56
CA LYS A 32 6.74 3.62 19.52
C LYS A 32 6.11 3.72 18.15
N HIS A 33 6.28 4.87 17.48
CA HIS A 33 5.74 5.09 16.15
C HIS A 33 6.46 4.28 15.09
N VAL A 34 7.77 4.07 15.26
CA VAL A 34 8.55 3.19 14.38
C VAL A 34 7.93 1.79 14.30
N CYS A 35 7.51 1.22 15.43
CA CYS A 35 6.92 -0.12 15.46
C CYS A 35 5.47 -0.20 14.94
N GLY A 36 4.82 0.93 14.75
CA GLY A 36 3.46 1.03 14.20
C GLY A 36 3.40 1.41 12.73
N SER A 37 4.56 1.52 12.06
CA SER A 37 4.63 1.91 10.65
C SER A 37 4.86 0.70 9.76
N ASP A 38 4.23 0.70 8.58
CA ASP A 38 4.41 -0.35 7.56
C ASP A 38 5.67 -0.13 6.75
N ILE A 39 6.09 1.13 6.60
CA ILE A 39 7.26 1.54 5.83
C ILE A 39 8.17 2.42 6.68
N TYR A 40 9.44 2.06 6.73
CA TYR A 40 10.50 2.94 7.22
C TYR A 40 11.24 3.59 6.06
N LEU A 41 11.31 4.92 6.05
CA LEU A 41 12.05 5.69 5.06
C LEU A 41 13.29 6.30 5.70
N GLY A 42 14.46 5.74 5.39
CA GLY A 42 15.75 6.19 5.90
C GLY A 42 16.50 7.08 4.91
N ILE A 43 16.92 8.27 5.35
CA ILE A 43 17.74 9.18 4.55
C ILE A 43 19.14 9.26 5.17
N ILE A 44 20.16 8.84 4.42
CA ILE A 44 21.55 8.87 4.86
C ILE A 44 22.25 10.06 4.25
N GLY A 45 22.63 11.00 5.11
CA GLY A 45 23.38 12.20 4.78
C GLY A 45 24.91 12.00 4.85
N LYS A 46 25.64 13.11 4.83
CA LYS A 46 27.10 13.15 5.02
C LYS A 46 27.47 12.92 6.48
N GLU A 47 26.69 13.45 7.40
CA GLU A 47 26.90 13.41 8.84
C GLU A 47 26.11 12.27 9.48
N TYR A 48 26.70 11.68 10.49
CA TYR A 48 26.06 10.62 11.28
C TYR A 48 25.01 11.15 12.25
N GLY A 49 25.20 12.38 12.69
CA GLY A 49 24.38 13.03 13.70
C GLY A 49 24.83 12.73 15.13
N ASN A 50 24.10 13.29 16.08
CA ASN A 50 24.43 13.19 17.52
C ASN A 50 24.24 11.77 18.05
N LYS A 51 25.25 11.27 18.75
CA LYS A 51 25.20 9.96 19.39
C LYS A 51 24.46 10.04 20.74
N GLY A 52 23.58 9.09 20.98
CA GLY A 52 22.98 8.89 22.29
C GLY A 52 23.88 8.11 23.25
N LYS A 53 23.35 7.74 24.42
CA LYS A 53 24.07 6.96 25.44
C LYS A 53 24.53 5.58 24.94
N ASP A 54 23.86 5.04 23.94
CA ASP A 54 24.17 3.78 23.26
C ASP A 54 25.16 3.93 22.10
N SER A 55 25.76 5.10 21.93
CA SER A 55 26.66 5.47 20.85
C SER A 55 26.05 5.42 19.44
N LEU A 56 24.72 5.30 19.33
CA LEU A 56 24.00 5.32 18.07
C LEU A 56 23.37 6.70 17.79
N SER A 57 23.31 7.08 16.50
CA SER A 57 22.49 8.22 16.09
C SER A 57 21.00 7.89 16.15
N ALA A 58 20.15 8.91 16.13
CA ALA A 58 18.70 8.71 16.09
C ALA A 58 18.30 7.85 14.88
N THR A 59 18.78 8.18 13.69
CA THR A 59 18.48 7.47 12.44
C THR A 59 18.91 6.00 12.48
N GLU A 60 20.11 5.69 12.99
CA GLU A 60 20.55 4.29 13.08
C GLU A 60 19.75 3.52 14.13
N ARG A 61 19.35 4.16 15.23
CA ARG A 61 18.53 3.55 16.26
C ARG A 61 17.13 3.21 15.75
N GLU A 62 16.50 4.10 15.01
CA GLU A 62 15.22 3.89 14.35
C GLU A 62 15.28 2.76 13.33
N PHE A 63 16.30 2.80 12.47
CA PHE A 63 16.54 1.76 11.48
C PHE A 63 16.67 0.38 12.11
N ARG A 64 17.54 0.24 13.12
CA ARG A 64 17.75 -1.03 13.82
C ARG A 64 16.49 -1.51 14.55
N ARG A 65 15.73 -0.56 15.12
CA ARG A 65 14.49 -0.86 15.81
C ARG A 65 13.45 -1.38 14.83
N PHE A 66 13.26 -0.70 13.70
CA PHE A 66 12.32 -1.15 12.67
C PHE A 66 12.71 -2.52 12.11
N GLN A 67 13.97 -2.70 11.75
CA GLN A 67 14.48 -3.98 11.24
C GLN A 67 14.24 -5.15 12.21
N LYS A 68 14.38 -4.90 13.52
CA LYS A 68 14.20 -5.93 14.54
C LYS A 68 12.74 -6.27 14.82
N ASP A 69 11.90 -5.24 14.97
CA ASP A 69 10.57 -5.38 15.54
C ASP A 69 9.45 -5.39 14.49
N CYS A 70 9.75 -5.04 13.25
CA CYS A 70 8.78 -4.99 12.15
C CYS A 70 9.21 -5.91 10.99
N PRO A 71 9.18 -7.24 11.16
CA PRO A 71 9.71 -8.20 10.18
C PRO A 71 8.94 -8.22 8.85
N ARG A 72 7.73 -7.67 8.82
CA ARG A 72 6.90 -7.51 7.61
C ARG A 72 6.96 -6.10 7.04
N GLY A 73 7.62 -5.17 7.72
CA GLY A 73 7.73 -3.78 7.28
C GLY A 73 8.73 -3.61 6.15
N GLU A 74 8.47 -2.67 5.26
CA GLU A 74 9.36 -2.32 4.16
C GLU A 74 10.39 -1.28 4.60
N ILE A 75 11.65 -1.45 4.19
CA ILE A 75 12.74 -0.51 4.49
C ILE A 75 13.22 0.12 3.19
N LEU A 76 12.91 1.42 3.01
CA LEU A 76 13.33 2.22 1.88
C LEU A 76 14.50 3.13 2.28
N VAL A 77 15.68 2.94 1.68
CA VAL A 77 16.88 3.70 2.01
C VAL A 77 17.31 4.58 0.85
N PHE A 78 17.52 5.87 1.17
CA PHE A 78 17.97 6.89 0.24
C PHE A 78 19.28 7.50 0.72
N VAL A 79 20.29 7.56 -0.15
CA VAL A 79 21.65 7.96 0.19
C VAL A 79 22.01 9.21 -0.59
N LYS A 80 22.32 10.31 0.10
CA LYS A 80 22.69 11.57 -0.53
C LYS A 80 24.07 11.46 -1.18
N GLY A 81 24.17 11.94 -2.43
CA GLY A 81 25.42 12.03 -3.18
C GLY A 81 25.74 10.80 -4.03
N THR A 82 26.94 10.78 -4.57
CA THR A 82 27.48 9.74 -5.45
C THR A 82 28.36 8.76 -4.68
N SER A 83 28.89 7.74 -5.34
CA SER A 83 29.83 6.78 -4.73
C SER A 83 31.16 7.45 -4.29
N VAL A 84 31.57 8.52 -4.99
CA VAL A 84 32.77 9.29 -4.63
C VAL A 84 32.58 10.04 -3.31
N ASP A 85 31.34 10.42 -2.98
CA ASP A 85 31.03 11.15 -1.75
C ASP A 85 31.03 10.25 -0.51
N ASP A 86 31.01 8.93 -0.68
CA ASP A 86 31.00 7.99 0.45
C ASP A 86 32.25 8.11 1.31
N ALA A 87 33.42 8.38 0.71
CA ALA A 87 34.66 8.60 1.44
C ALA A 87 34.69 9.90 2.24
N LYS A 88 33.82 10.87 1.90
CA LYS A 88 33.72 12.18 2.57
C LYS A 88 32.72 12.20 3.72
N ARG A 89 32.05 11.08 4.00
CA ARG A 89 31.14 10.94 5.14
C ARG A 89 31.92 10.80 6.45
N ASP A 90 31.28 11.13 7.57
CA ASP A 90 31.81 10.77 8.89
C ASP A 90 32.12 9.29 8.96
N LYS A 91 33.09 8.91 9.75
CA LYS A 91 33.48 7.51 9.93
C LYS A 91 32.31 6.63 10.42
N ASP A 92 31.49 7.16 11.32
CA ASP A 92 30.32 6.44 11.81
C ASP A 92 29.21 6.34 10.75
N ALA A 93 28.99 7.41 9.96
CA ALA A 93 28.08 7.38 8.82
C ALA A 93 28.53 6.38 7.75
N GLN A 94 29.85 6.27 7.49
CA GLN A 94 30.41 5.26 6.60
C GLN A 94 30.15 3.84 7.10
N ASN A 95 30.37 3.60 8.40
CA ASN A 95 30.14 2.29 9.01
C ASN A 95 28.68 1.86 8.95
N PHE A 96 27.77 2.79 9.31
CA PHE A 96 26.33 2.55 9.22
C PHE A 96 25.90 2.30 7.78
N PHE A 97 26.33 3.10 6.82
CA PHE A 97 26.02 2.89 5.42
C PHE A 97 26.59 1.56 4.90
N LYS A 98 27.80 1.16 5.33
CA LYS A 98 28.39 -0.14 4.97
C LYS A 98 27.51 -1.31 5.44
N SER A 99 26.92 -1.24 6.63
CA SER A 99 26.01 -2.28 7.13
C SER A 99 24.73 -2.35 6.32
N ILE A 100 24.17 -1.22 5.90
CA ILE A 100 22.98 -1.15 5.05
C ILE A 100 23.27 -1.72 3.66
N LYS A 101 24.38 -1.26 3.02
CA LYS A 101 24.77 -1.68 1.68
C LYS A 101 24.96 -3.19 1.55
N ALA A 102 25.31 -3.87 2.62
CA ALA A 102 25.49 -5.32 2.62
C ALA A 102 24.17 -6.11 2.55
N VAL A 103 23.04 -5.50 2.92
CA VAL A 103 21.76 -6.21 3.14
C VAL A 103 20.62 -5.64 2.31
N PHE A 104 20.62 -4.33 2.05
CA PHE A 104 19.48 -3.62 1.47
C PHE A 104 19.79 -3.03 0.11
N ILE A 105 18.77 -2.99 -0.76
CA ILE A 105 18.78 -2.19 -1.98
C ILE A 105 18.52 -0.74 -1.57
N TYR A 106 19.37 0.17 -1.99
CA TYR A 106 19.24 1.60 -1.71
C TYR A 106 19.23 2.42 -3.01
N LYS A 107 18.66 3.62 -2.96
CA LYS A 107 18.70 4.60 -4.06
C LYS A 107 19.55 5.80 -3.68
N ARG A 108 20.26 6.36 -4.65
CA ARG A 108 21.02 7.60 -4.47
C ARG A 108 20.24 8.79 -4.96
N PHE A 109 20.41 9.92 -4.32
CA PHE A 109 19.83 11.19 -4.74
C PHE A 109 20.84 12.34 -4.62
N ARG A 110 20.70 13.36 -5.46
CA ARG A 110 21.60 14.52 -5.52
C ARG A 110 21.00 15.74 -4.83
N ASN A 111 19.73 16.00 -5.05
CA ASN A 111 18.98 17.12 -4.51
C ASN A 111 17.58 16.68 -4.07
N VAL A 112 16.79 17.62 -3.55
CA VAL A 112 15.46 17.35 -3.00
C VAL A 112 14.50 16.84 -4.08
N ASP A 113 14.56 17.38 -5.30
CA ASP A 113 13.63 16.97 -6.36
C ASP A 113 13.95 15.56 -6.85
N ASP A 114 15.24 15.21 -6.96
CA ASP A 114 15.67 13.84 -7.25
C ASP A 114 15.23 12.88 -6.12
N LEU A 115 15.35 13.28 -4.85
CA LEU A 115 14.83 12.49 -3.72
C LEU A 115 13.32 12.26 -3.83
N LYS A 116 12.53 13.31 -4.14
CA LYS A 116 11.08 13.19 -4.32
C LYS A 116 10.73 12.14 -5.37
N VAL A 117 11.41 12.18 -6.52
CA VAL A 117 11.21 11.21 -7.61
C VAL A 117 11.58 9.79 -7.16
N GLN A 118 12.72 9.61 -6.49
CA GLN A 118 13.17 8.29 -6.03
C GLN A 118 12.22 7.71 -4.96
N VAL A 119 11.76 8.55 -4.03
CA VAL A 119 10.76 8.15 -3.02
C VAL A 119 9.45 7.76 -3.68
N LEU A 120 8.93 8.60 -4.59
CA LEU A 120 7.69 8.32 -5.30
C LEU A 120 7.74 6.98 -6.05
N ASN A 121 8.82 6.75 -6.82
CA ASN A 121 9.00 5.51 -7.55
C ASN A 121 9.09 4.29 -6.63
N SER A 122 9.73 4.43 -5.46
CA SER A 122 9.85 3.34 -4.49
C SER A 122 8.49 3.03 -3.83
N LEU A 123 7.70 4.05 -3.52
CA LEU A 123 6.34 3.89 -2.97
C LEU A 123 5.38 3.26 -3.98
N ILE A 124 5.45 3.68 -5.26
CA ILE A 124 4.67 3.05 -6.33
C ILE A 124 5.07 1.57 -6.48
N SER A 125 6.37 1.28 -6.45
CA SER A 125 6.88 -0.09 -6.54
C SER A 125 6.44 -0.95 -5.35
N PHE A 126 6.38 -0.37 -4.16
CA PHE A 126 5.86 -1.03 -2.96
C PHE A 126 4.38 -1.41 -3.13
N PHE A 127 3.54 -0.49 -3.61
CA PHE A 127 2.14 -0.78 -3.90
C PHE A 127 1.96 -1.81 -5.01
N ASP A 128 2.75 -1.72 -6.10
CA ASP A 128 2.73 -2.71 -7.18
C ASP A 128 3.07 -4.12 -6.66
N TYR A 129 4.01 -4.22 -5.70
CA TYR A 129 4.39 -5.48 -5.08
C TYR A 129 3.33 -6.02 -4.12
N GLN A 130 2.73 -5.15 -3.31
CA GLN A 130 1.60 -5.50 -2.42
C GLN A 130 0.32 -5.80 -3.22
N GLY A 131 0.29 -5.50 -4.51
CA GLY A 131 -0.87 -5.71 -5.35
C GLY A 131 -1.94 -4.63 -5.18
N GLU A 132 -1.66 -3.58 -4.45
CA GLU A 132 -2.61 -2.51 -4.13
C GLU A 132 -2.69 -1.42 -5.22
N VAL A 133 -1.65 -1.26 -6.03
CA VAL A 133 -1.73 -0.47 -7.26
C VAL A 133 -1.93 -1.39 -8.44
N SER A 134 -3.16 -1.74 -8.70
CA SER A 134 -3.50 -2.36 -9.97
C SER A 134 -3.27 -1.35 -11.09
N LYS A 135 -2.58 -1.77 -12.15
CA LYS A 135 -2.48 -0.99 -13.40
C LYS A 135 -3.86 -0.94 -14.07
N GLY A 136 -4.71 -0.02 -13.61
CA GLY A 136 -6.06 0.12 -14.13
C GLY A 136 -7.08 0.53 -13.07
N PRO A 137 -8.34 0.70 -13.46
CA PRO A 137 -9.44 1.01 -12.55
C PRO A 137 -9.58 -0.05 -11.46
N PHE A 138 -9.98 0.36 -10.26
CA PHE A 138 -10.15 -0.51 -9.08
C PHE A 138 -10.98 -1.77 -9.39
N ASP A 139 -12.04 -1.63 -10.15
CA ASP A 139 -12.95 -2.72 -10.54
C ASP A 139 -12.25 -3.82 -11.34
N GLN A 140 -11.25 -3.47 -12.14
CA GLN A 140 -10.48 -4.40 -12.98
C GLN A 140 -9.25 -5.01 -12.31
N ALA A 141 -8.93 -4.57 -11.11
CA ALA A 141 -7.84 -5.10 -10.31
C ALA A 141 -8.09 -6.57 -9.95
N ILE A 142 -7.02 -7.38 -9.95
CA ILE A 142 -7.08 -8.79 -9.55
C ILE A 142 -6.98 -8.89 -8.03
N CYS A 143 -7.95 -9.53 -7.40
CA CYS A 143 -7.86 -9.94 -5.99
C CYS A 143 -6.88 -11.12 -5.88
N ARG A 144 -5.67 -10.85 -5.41
CA ARG A 144 -4.63 -11.88 -5.29
C ARG A 144 -4.75 -12.75 -4.05
N GLU A 145 -5.52 -12.32 -3.08
CA GLU A 145 -5.73 -13.01 -1.80
C GLU A 145 -6.65 -14.23 -1.94
N VAL A 146 -7.47 -14.27 -3.00
CA VAL A 146 -8.45 -15.33 -3.24
C VAL A 146 -8.33 -15.91 -4.65
N GLY A 147 -8.75 -17.17 -4.81
CA GLY A 147 -8.79 -17.84 -6.11
C GLY A 147 -10.21 -17.84 -6.71
N TYR A 148 -10.36 -18.59 -7.80
CA TYR A 148 -11.66 -18.73 -8.49
C TYR A 148 -12.76 -19.33 -7.61
N GLU A 149 -12.40 -20.13 -6.62
CA GLU A 149 -13.30 -20.76 -5.63
C GLU A 149 -14.08 -19.76 -4.77
N ALA A 150 -13.60 -18.50 -4.70
CA ALA A 150 -14.32 -17.41 -4.03
C ALA A 150 -15.54 -16.92 -4.82
N ILE A 151 -15.67 -17.27 -6.10
CA ILE A 151 -16.82 -16.93 -6.92
C ILE A 151 -18.01 -17.87 -6.60
N ASP A 152 -19.17 -17.27 -6.42
CA ASP A 152 -20.46 -17.97 -6.37
C ASP A 152 -21.04 -18.14 -7.78
N GLU A 153 -20.87 -19.31 -8.36
CA GLU A 153 -21.41 -19.60 -9.69
C GLU A 153 -22.95 -19.59 -9.74
N GLN A 154 -23.64 -19.80 -8.59
CA GLN A 154 -25.09 -19.71 -8.56
C GLN A 154 -25.54 -18.24 -8.72
N ALA A 155 -24.88 -17.31 -8.05
CA ALA A 155 -25.13 -15.88 -8.22
C ALA A 155 -24.92 -15.43 -9.69
N VAL A 156 -23.94 -16.00 -10.39
CA VAL A 156 -23.73 -15.74 -11.83
C VAL A 156 -24.89 -16.27 -12.68
N LYS A 157 -25.39 -17.49 -12.38
CA LYS A 157 -26.55 -18.05 -13.08
C LYS A 157 -27.79 -17.19 -12.89
N ASP A 158 -28.06 -16.79 -11.66
CA ASP A 158 -29.18 -15.93 -11.31
C ASP A 158 -29.11 -14.58 -12.02
N PHE A 159 -27.91 -13.98 -12.07
CA PHE A 159 -27.66 -12.77 -12.84
C PHE A 159 -27.99 -12.97 -14.33
N LEU A 160 -27.53 -14.06 -14.95
CA LEU A 160 -27.77 -14.34 -16.36
C LEU A 160 -29.27 -14.56 -16.64
N GLN A 161 -29.99 -15.28 -15.78
CA GLN A 161 -31.44 -15.49 -15.91
C GLN A 161 -32.18 -14.13 -15.79
N ASN A 162 -31.91 -13.35 -14.76
CA ASN A 162 -32.51 -12.04 -14.56
C ASN A 162 -32.24 -11.08 -15.74
N ARG A 163 -31.01 -11.07 -16.26
CA ARG A 163 -30.64 -10.31 -17.44
C ARG A 163 -31.39 -10.76 -18.67
N SER A 164 -31.53 -12.08 -18.87
CA SER A 164 -32.30 -12.66 -20.00
C SER A 164 -33.74 -12.22 -19.98
N ILE A 165 -34.39 -12.28 -18.83
CA ILE A 165 -35.78 -11.87 -18.65
C ILE A 165 -35.94 -10.35 -18.86
N LYS A 166 -35.15 -9.54 -18.19
CA LYS A 166 -35.30 -8.06 -18.21
C LYS A 166 -34.93 -7.46 -19.57
N LEU A 167 -33.87 -7.94 -20.19
CA LEU A 167 -33.33 -7.37 -21.42
C LEU A 167 -33.73 -8.15 -22.68
N LYS A 168 -34.47 -9.24 -22.53
CA LYS A 168 -34.86 -10.13 -23.64
C LYS A 168 -33.70 -10.64 -24.47
N VAL A 169 -32.53 -10.86 -23.83
CA VAL A 169 -31.31 -11.36 -24.49
C VAL A 169 -31.15 -12.87 -24.19
N LYS A 170 -30.58 -13.59 -25.14
CA LYS A 170 -30.34 -15.05 -24.96
C LYS A 170 -29.19 -15.25 -23.94
N ILE A 171 -29.35 -16.26 -23.09
CA ILE A 171 -28.28 -16.71 -22.21
C ILE A 171 -27.14 -17.27 -23.07
N PRO A 172 -25.89 -16.86 -22.85
CA PRO A 172 -24.74 -17.37 -23.60
C PRO A 172 -24.58 -18.88 -23.41
N LYS A 173 -24.28 -19.61 -24.50
CA LYS A 173 -23.99 -21.06 -24.47
C LYS A 173 -22.54 -21.38 -24.11
N THR A 174 -21.90 -20.55 -23.27
CA THR A 174 -20.51 -20.71 -22.82
C THR A 174 -20.47 -21.15 -21.39
N SER A 175 -19.35 -21.70 -20.92
CA SER A 175 -19.18 -22.01 -19.51
C SER A 175 -19.25 -20.71 -18.67
N ILE A 176 -19.69 -20.82 -17.41
CA ILE A 176 -19.74 -19.69 -16.48
C ILE A 176 -18.37 -19.03 -16.37
N LYS A 177 -17.32 -19.84 -16.26
CA LYS A 177 -15.94 -19.37 -16.18
C LYS A 177 -15.53 -18.57 -17.42
N ASP A 178 -15.82 -19.08 -18.62
CA ASP A 178 -15.53 -18.39 -19.86
C ASP A 178 -16.32 -17.08 -19.99
N PHE A 179 -17.55 -17.06 -19.53
CA PHE A 179 -18.38 -15.86 -19.49
C PHE A 179 -17.80 -14.82 -18.54
N LEU A 180 -17.36 -15.20 -17.35
CA LEU A 180 -16.70 -14.29 -16.39
C LEU A 180 -15.37 -13.75 -16.92
N VAL A 181 -14.60 -14.57 -17.61
CA VAL A 181 -13.29 -14.16 -18.16
C VAL A 181 -13.46 -13.29 -19.39
N ASN A 182 -14.28 -13.69 -20.35
CA ASN A 182 -14.29 -13.09 -21.68
C ASN A 182 -15.32 -11.97 -21.81
N ALA A 183 -16.51 -12.11 -21.24
CA ALA A 183 -17.60 -11.15 -21.38
C ALA A 183 -17.63 -10.10 -20.27
N LEU A 184 -17.55 -10.52 -19.00
CA LEU A 184 -17.65 -9.59 -17.88
C LEU A 184 -16.30 -9.05 -17.41
N LYS A 185 -15.19 -9.70 -17.76
CA LYS A 185 -13.85 -9.38 -17.21
C LYS A 185 -13.80 -9.44 -15.68
N ALA A 186 -14.72 -10.20 -15.09
CA ALA A 186 -14.86 -10.38 -13.64
C ALA A 186 -13.84 -11.39 -13.07
N VAL A 187 -13.21 -12.17 -13.95
CA VAL A 187 -12.13 -13.11 -13.63
C VAL A 187 -11.01 -12.91 -14.65
N LYS A 188 -9.77 -12.93 -14.20
CA LYS A 188 -8.58 -12.86 -15.04
C LYS A 188 -7.67 -14.05 -14.75
N LYS A 189 -6.84 -14.42 -15.74
CA LYS A 189 -5.80 -15.44 -15.59
C LYS A 189 -4.45 -14.75 -15.38
N GLU A 190 -3.81 -15.00 -14.25
CA GLU A 190 -2.48 -14.50 -13.90
C GLU A 190 -1.60 -15.69 -13.52
N ASN A 191 -0.45 -15.84 -14.18
CA ASN A 191 0.49 -16.94 -13.94
C ASN A 191 -0.14 -18.35 -13.95
N GLY A 192 -1.11 -18.57 -14.86
CA GLY A 192 -1.79 -19.84 -14.97
C GLY A 192 -3.00 -20.01 -14.04
N VAL A 193 -3.16 -19.16 -13.04
CA VAL A 193 -4.23 -19.20 -12.03
C VAL A 193 -5.35 -18.23 -12.39
N PHE A 194 -6.59 -18.68 -12.25
CA PHE A 194 -7.77 -17.83 -12.41
C PHE A 194 -8.11 -17.15 -11.09
N ARG A 195 -8.23 -15.83 -11.09
CA ARG A 195 -8.54 -15.03 -9.92
C ARG A 195 -9.64 -14.03 -10.23
N PRO A 196 -10.54 -13.73 -9.27
CA PRO A 196 -11.52 -12.67 -9.45
C PRO A 196 -10.86 -11.31 -9.55
N THR A 197 -11.48 -10.39 -10.29
CA THR A 197 -11.23 -8.96 -10.15
C THR A 197 -12.02 -8.42 -8.96
N ASN A 198 -11.73 -7.19 -8.51
CA ASN A 198 -12.49 -6.56 -7.43
C ASN A 198 -13.99 -6.49 -7.78
N ALA A 199 -14.33 -6.12 -9.02
CA ALA A 199 -15.72 -6.19 -9.48
C ALA A 199 -16.28 -7.62 -9.45
N GLY A 200 -15.48 -8.59 -9.91
CA GLY A 200 -15.89 -10.00 -9.88
C GLY A 200 -16.21 -10.48 -8.48
N LEU A 201 -15.39 -10.12 -7.50
CA LEU A 201 -15.61 -10.48 -6.10
C LEU A 201 -16.79 -9.73 -5.47
N LEU A 202 -16.94 -8.42 -5.74
CA LEU A 202 -18.06 -7.62 -5.23
C LEU A 202 -19.41 -8.08 -5.75
N PHE A 203 -19.51 -8.47 -7.03
CA PHE A 203 -20.78 -8.85 -7.63
C PHE A 203 -21.10 -10.35 -7.50
N PHE A 204 -20.10 -11.19 -7.46
CA PHE A 204 -20.26 -12.64 -7.53
C PHE A 204 -19.43 -13.39 -6.48
N GLY A 205 -18.83 -12.71 -5.53
CA GLY A 205 -18.10 -13.37 -4.44
C GLY A 205 -19.04 -13.97 -3.40
N LYS A 206 -18.66 -15.12 -2.84
CA LYS A 206 -19.34 -15.74 -1.70
C LYS A 206 -19.28 -14.87 -0.45
N ASP A 207 -18.12 -14.29 -0.22
CA ASP A 207 -17.86 -13.33 0.87
C ASP A 207 -16.81 -12.28 0.44
N PRO A 208 -17.24 -11.12 -0.04
CA PRO A 208 -16.31 -10.03 -0.37
C PRO A 208 -15.74 -9.32 0.86
N SER A 209 -16.37 -9.46 2.05
CA SER A 209 -16.03 -8.70 3.25
C SER A 209 -14.63 -9.00 3.79
N GLY A 210 -14.18 -10.24 3.65
CA GLY A 210 -12.85 -10.66 4.09
C GLY A 210 -11.70 -10.08 3.27
N THR A 211 -11.99 -9.55 2.06
CA THR A 211 -10.96 -9.06 1.13
C THR A 211 -11.13 -7.58 0.80
N ILE A 212 -12.37 -7.09 0.69
CA ILE A 212 -12.67 -5.71 0.29
C ILE A 212 -13.29 -4.97 1.46
N THR A 213 -12.53 -4.07 2.09
CA THR A 213 -12.92 -3.35 3.30
C THR A 213 -14.19 -2.50 3.12
N HIS A 214 -14.39 -1.90 1.94
CA HIS A 214 -15.55 -1.06 1.63
C HIS A 214 -16.46 -1.75 0.60
N HIS A 215 -17.03 -2.88 0.97
CA HIS A 215 -17.91 -3.70 0.14
C HIS A 215 -19.41 -3.38 0.29
N GLU A 216 -19.76 -2.44 1.17
CA GLU A 216 -21.14 -2.06 1.49
C GLU A 216 -21.57 -0.81 0.74
N ILE A 217 -22.82 -0.79 0.28
CA ILE A 217 -23.50 0.41 -0.19
C ILE A 217 -24.42 0.88 0.94
N ARG A 218 -24.09 2.01 1.55
CA ARG A 218 -24.93 2.64 2.58
C ARG A 218 -25.84 3.67 1.94
N ILE A 219 -27.15 3.44 2.01
CA ILE A 219 -28.16 4.35 1.48
C ILE A 219 -28.90 4.97 2.67
N ALA A 220 -28.93 6.30 2.71
CA ALA A 220 -29.70 7.04 3.70
C ALA A 220 -30.77 7.87 3.01
N ARG A 221 -32.02 7.79 3.48
CA ARG A 221 -33.11 8.65 3.05
C ARG A 221 -33.33 9.73 4.09
N PHE A 222 -33.36 10.96 3.65
CA PHE A 222 -33.58 12.12 4.52
C PHE A 222 -34.98 12.73 4.28
N LYS A 223 -35.58 13.30 5.34
CA LYS A 223 -36.80 14.04 5.25
C LYS A 223 -36.51 15.48 4.81
N GLY A 224 -37.05 15.88 3.66
CA GLY A 224 -36.80 17.20 3.10
C GLY A 224 -35.47 17.37 2.41
N THR A 225 -34.94 18.58 2.41
CA THR A 225 -33.72 18.99 1.70
C THR A 225 -32.48 19.09 2.58
N THR A 226 -32.63 18.86 3.89
CA THR A 226 -31.51 18.91 4.85
C THR A 226 -31.17 17.51 5.36
N ARG A 227 -29.90 17.32 5.80
CA ARG A 227 -29.40 16.03 6.33
C ARG A 227 -29.67 15.85 7.82
N SER A 228 -30.71 16.48 8.35
CA SER A 228 -31.00 16.57 9.81
C SER A 228 -31.90 15.45 10.33
N GLU A 229 -32.74 14.86 9.50
CA GLU A 229 -33.64 13.78 9.91
C GLU A 229 -33.60 12.63 8.91
N PHE A 230 -33.35 11.42 9.42
CA PHE A 230 -33.43 10.18 8.63
C PHE A 230 -34.89 9.70 8.56
N ILE A 231 -35.23 9.10 7.44
CA ILE A 231 -36.43 8.30 7.27
C ILE A 231 -35.96 6.85 7.11
N ASP A 232 -36.43 5.96 7.98
CA ASP A 232 -36.17 4.53 7.91
C ASP A 232 -36.68 3.91 6.59
#